data_ccbf931031c5e697dd7f3c6b1136d1eb
#
_entry.id   ccbf931031c5e697dd7f3c6b1136d1eb
#
_cell.length_a   1.000
_cell.length_b   1.000
_cell.length_c   1.000
_cell.angle_alpha   90.00
_cell.angle_beta   90.00
_cell.angle_gamma   90.00
#
_symmetry.space_group_name_H-M   'P 1'
#
loop_
_entity.id
_entity.type
_entity.pdbx_description
1 polymer ?
#
loop_
_entity_poly.entity_id
_entity_poly.type
_entity_poly.pdbx_seq_one_letter_code
_entity_poly.pdbx_strand_id
1 'polypeptide(L)'
;EVAYGLAWSHAEDDFSTIQKTFLPAKGMLGSLDGIRGAVLDFAVELLKSREVAERELKNLPPEGLAVIHGYLEGLNDYAEKFPEKVLVKNSFPLSIYDYLTGLNLMLHLFSDTGDIIGQLLSNSIEPIDEMSGVDDNIGSTIGSNGYAFNSKKTKDGKAYLNVNTHQPLEGPFSWYEAHLVSE
;
A
#
# COMPACT_ATOMS: atom_id res chain seq x y z
N GLU A 1 20.78 4.30 0.74
CA GLU A 1 21.29 3.22 -0.16
C GLU A 1 20.42 1.97 -0.13
N VAL A 2 20.16 1.34 1.05
CA VAL A 2 19.36 0.11 1.15
C VAL A 2 17.96 0.28 0.59
N ALA A 3 17.26 1.37 0.95
CA ALA A 3 15.92 1.66 0.45
C ALA A 3 15.89 1.91 -1.07
N TYR A 4 16.92 2.53 -1.62
CA TYR A 4 17.10 2.68 -3.05
C TYR A 4 17.24 1.33 -3.76
N GLY A 5 18.14 0.47 -3.26
CA GLY A 5 18.34 -0.88 -3.81
C GLY A 5 17.07 -1.73 -3.74
N LEU A 6 16.33 -1.64 -2.63
CA LEU A 6 15.03 -2.31 -2.48
C LEU A 6 14.02 -1.82 -3.54
N ALA A 7 13.91 -0.50 -3.74
CA ALA A 7 13.00 0.09 -4.72
C ALA A 7 13.34 -0.35 -6.14
N TRP A 8 14.63 -0.38 -6.46
CA TRP A 8 15.10 -0.83 -7.76
C TRP A 8 14.75 -2.30 -8.03
N SER A 9 15.07 -3.20 -7.08
CA SER A 9 14.75 -4.64 -7.21
C SER A 9 13.24 -4.87 -7.28
N HIS A 10 12.47 -4.16 -6.44
CA HIS A 10 11.00 -4.24 -6.49
C HIS A 10 10.45 -3.79 -7.85
N ALA A 11 11.01 -2.71 -8.43
CA ALA A 11 10.63 -2.25 -9.76
C ALA A 11 11.08 -3.20 -10.89
N GLU A 12 12.20 -3.92 -10.73
CA GLU A 12 12.59 -4.96 -11.69
C GLU A 12 11.57 -6.10 -11.73
N ASP A 13 11.05 -6.48 -10.57
CA ASP A 13 10.13 -7.62 -10.41
C ASP A 13 8.67 -7.25 -10.75
N ASP A 14 8.15 -6.12 -10.23
CA ASP A 14 6.74 -5.74 -10.42
C ASP A 14 6.48 -4.22 -10.44
N PHE A 15 7.07 -3.54 -11.42
CA PHE A 15 6.86 -2.10 -11.57
C PHE A 15 5.41 -1.71 -11.88
N SER A 16 4.65 -2.62 -12.50
CA SER A 16 3.25 -2.38 -12.85
C SER A 16 2.38 -2.19 -11.60
N THR A 17 2.49 -3.09 -10.63
CA THR A 17 1.72 -3.01 -9.38
C THR A 17 2.12 -1.80 -8.55
N ILE A 18 3.44 -1.50 -8.46
CA ILE A 18 3.93 -0.30 -7.77
C ILE A 18 3.27 0.96 -8.35
N GLN A 19 3.24 1.12 -9.67
CA GLN A 19 2.64 2.27 -10.32
C GLN A 19 1.15 2.39 -10.00
N LYS A 20 0.39 1.29 -10.08
CA LYS A 20 -1.05 1.26 -9.80
C LYS A 20 -1.37 1.65 -8.35
N THR A 21 -0.45 1.42 -7.43
CA THR A 21 -0.58 1.85 -6.03
C THR A 21 -0.49 3.37 -5.88
N PHE A 22 0.30 4.05 -6.71
CA PHE A 22 0.54 5.49 -6.58
C PHE A 22 -0.16 6.36 -7.62
N LEU A 23 -0.66 5.80 -8.73
CA LEU A 23 -1.41 6.54 -9.74
C LEU A 23 -2.66 7.25 -9.17
N PRO A 24 -3.43 6.68 -8.22
CA PRO A 24 -4.56 7.38 -7.63
C PRO A 24 -4.17 8.67 -6.90
N ALA A 25 -2.98 8.71 -6.28
CA ALA A 25 -2.47 9.91 -5.61
C ALA A 25 -2.27 11.10 -6.56
N LYS A 26 -2.18 10.84 -7.86
CA LYS A 26 -2.05 11.83 -8.94
C LYS A 26 -3.34 11.99 -9.77
N GLY A 27 -4.43 11.30 -9.40
CA GLY A 27 -5.69 11.29 -10.17
C GLY A 27 -5.53 10.68 -11.57
N MET A 28 -4.65 9.69 -11.72
CA MET A 28 -4.25 9.18 -13.04
C MET A 28 -4.65 7.72 -13.30
N LEU A 29 -5.12 6.99 -12.28
CA LEU A 29 -5.47 5.58 -12.45
C LEU A 29 -6.65 5.40 -13.40
N GLY A 30 -7.60 6.34 -13.40
CA GLY A 30 -8.73 6.33 -14.32
C GLY A 30 -8.34 6.33 -15.79
N SER A 31 -7.19 6.92 -16.16
CA SER A 31 -6.69 6.90 -17.53
C SER A 31 -6.17 5.51 -17.97
N LEU A 32 -5.85 4.65 -17.02
CA LEU A 32 -5.34 3.29 -17.25
C LEU A 32 -6.46 2.24 -17.12
N ASP A 33 -7.18 2.26 -16.00
CA ASP A 33 -8.16 1.22 -15.62
C ASP A 33 -9.62 1.68 -15.79
N GLY A 34 -9.85 2.81 -16.48
CA GLY A 34 -11.19 3.34 -16.77
C GLY A 34 -11.96 3.71 -15.50
N ILE A 35 -13.25 3.39 -15.46
CA ILE A 35 -14.13 3.77 -14.35
C ILE A 35 -13.67 3.22 -13.00
N ARG A 36 -13.07 2.03 -12.97
CA ARG A 36 -12.55 1.42 -11.73
C ARG A 36 -11.40 2.24 -11.17
N GLY A 37 -10.50 2.68 -12.03
CA GLY A 37 -9.40 3.55 -11.64
C GLY A 37 -9.89 4.94 -11.20
N ALA A 38 -10.86 5.51 -11.92
CA ALA A 38 -11.44 6.81 -11.59
C ALA A 38 -12.16 6.82 -10.22
N VAL A 39 -12.72 5.68 -9.80
CA VAL A 39 -13.29 5.52 -8.45
C VAL A 39 -12.20 5.65 -7.39
N LEU A 40 -11.03 5.05 -7.60
CA LEU A 40 -9.90 5.17 -6.67
C LEU A 40 -9.27 6.56 -6.69
N ASP A 41 -9.19 7.20 -7.86
CA ASP A 41 -8.78 8.61 -7.98
C ASP A 41 -9.71 9.50 -7.15
N PHE A 42 -11.04 9.29 -7.26
CA PHE A 42 -12.03 10.01 -6.49
C PHE A 42 -11.96 9.69 -4.99
N ALA A 43 -11.65 8.46 -4.60
CA ALA A 43 -11.50 8.07 -3.20
C ALA A 43 -10.39 8.85 -2.50
N VAL A 44 -9.29 9.18 -3.18
CA VAL A 44 -8.22 10.04 -2.64
C VAL A 44 -8.77 11.40 -2.22
N GLU A 45 -9.60 12.02 -3.08
CA GLU A 45 -10.22 13.32 -2.80
C GLU A 45 -11.28 13.21 -1.69
N LEU A 46 -12.12 12.19 -1.73
CA LEU A 46 -13.17 11.94 -0.74
C LEU A 46 -12.59 11.75 0.67
N LEU A 47 -11.51 10.97 0.78
CA LEU A 47 -10.82 10.67 2.03
C LEU A 47 -9.84 11.77 2.45
N LYS A 48 -9.63 12.77 1.61
CA LYS A 48 -8.66 13.84 1.81
C LYS A 48 -7.25 13.30 2.09
N SER A 49 -6.88 12.23 1.39
CA SER A 49 -5.62 11.53 1.62
C SER A 49 -4.41 12.43 1.38
N ARG A 50 -4.51 13.38 0.44
CA ARG A 50 -3.47 14.36 0.14
C ARG A 50 -3.26 15.35 1.29
N GLU A 51 -4.35 15.90 1.81
CA GLU A 51 -4.31 16.85 2.94
C GLU A 51 -3.78 16.17 4.21
N VAL A 52 -4.11 14.88 4.41
CA VAL A 52 -3.54 14.09 5.51
C VAL A 52 -2.03 13.95 5.34
N ALA A 53 -1.55 13.58 4.15
CA ALA A 53 -0.12 13.46 3.85
C ALA A 53 0.63 14.78 4.10
N GLU A 54 0.09 15.90 3.64
CA GLU A 54 0.69 17.23 3.81
C GLU A 54 0.74 17.65 5.28
N ARG A 55 -0.31 17.39 6.03
CA ARG A 55 -0.39 17.72 7.46
C ARG A 55 0.57 16.89 8.31
N GLU A 56 0.65 15.60 8.03
CA GLU A 56 1.37 14.64 8.87
C GLU A 56 2.84 14.45 8.50
N LEU A 57 3.27 14.90 7.33
CA LEU A 57 4.66 14.79 6.89
C LEU A 57 5.67 15.30 7.93
N LYS A 58 5.36 16.41 8.58
CA LYS A 58 6.21 17.02 9.62
C LYS A 58 6.35 16.16 10.89
N ASN A 59 5.47 15.19 11.08
CA ASN A 59 5.47 14.31 12.25
C ASN A 59 6.28 13.01 12.00
N LEU A 60 6.74 12.81 10.77
CA LEU A 60 7.58 11.65 10.46
C LEU A 60 8.99 11.81 11.02
N PRO A 61 9.56 10.76 11.62
CA PRO A 61 10.93 10.80 12.10
C PRO A 61 11.91 10.94 10.94
N PRO A 62 13.07 11.63 11.13
CA PRO A 62 14.07 11.84 10.09
C PRO A 62 14.55 10.55 9.43
N GLU A 63 14.69 9.47 10.18
CA GLU A 63 15.10 8.15 9.70
C GLU A 63 14.04 7.57 8.74
N GLY A 64 12.75 7.70 9.08
CA GLY A 64 11.64 7.29 8.22
C GLY A 64 11.61 8.08 6.92
N LEU A 65 11.82 9.40 7.00
CA LEU A 65 11.92 10.27 5.83
C LEU A 65 13.09 9.87 4.92
N ALA A 66 14.24 9.54 5.50
CA ALA A 66 15.41 9.11 4.72
C ALA A 66 15.14 7.80 3.96
N VAL A 67 14.43 6.85 4.59
CA VAL A 67 14.02 5.60 3.94
C VAL A 67 13.07 5.87 2.78
N ILE A 68 12.04 6.70 2.99
CA ILE A 68 11.06 7.06 1.94
C ILE A 68 11.76 7.76 0.78
N HIS A 69 12.64 8.72 1.05
CA HIS A 69 13.38 9.42 0.01
C HIS A 69 14.26 8.47 -0.81
N GLY A 70 15.01 7.56 -0.15
CA GLY A 70 15.82 6.59 -0.86
C GLY A 70 14.98 5.63 -1.73
N TYR A 71 13.82 5.21 -1.24
CA TYR A 71 12.90 4.38 -2.01
C TYR A 71 12.33 5.12 -3.23
N LEU A 72 11.90 6.37 -3.06
CA LEU A 72 11.39 7.21 -4.15
C LEU A 72 12.46 7.51 -5.20
N GLU A 73 13.69 7.79 -4.77
CA GLU A 73 14.83 7.99 -5.67
C GLU A 73 15.05 6.75 -6.55
N GLY A 74 15.06 5.55 -5.96
CA GLY A 74 15.20 4.31 -6.72
C GLY A 74 14.07 4.06 -7.72
N LEU A 75 12.81 4.33 -7.35
CA LEU A 75 11.68 4.22 -8.27
C LEU A 75 11.73 5.24 -9.41
N ASN A 76 12.09 6.49 -9.10
CA ASN A 76 12.16 7.57 -10.10
C ASN A 76 13.28 7.33 -11.10
N ASP A 77 14.46 6.91 -10.63
CA ASP A 77 15.60 6.56 -11.49
C ASP A 77 15.27 5.33 -12.36
N TYR A 78 14.55 4.35 -11.82
CA TYR A 78 14.09 3.22 -12.59
C TYR A 78 13.13 3.65 -13.71
N ALA A 79 12.17 4.51 -13.40
CA ALA A 79 11.23 5.05 -14.39
C ALA A 79 11.94 5.90 -15.48
N GLU A 80 12.96 6.67 -15.11
CA GLU A 80 13.77 7.45 -16.04
C GLU A 80 14.57 6.54 -16.99
N LYS A 81 15.15 5.47 -16.43
CA LYS A 81 15.96 4.51 -17.18
C LYS A 81 15.12 3.63 -18.13
N PHE A 82 13.89 3.31 -17.75
CA PHE A 82 12.98 2.44 -18.49
C PHE A 82 11.64 3.12 -18.78
N PRO A 83 11.62 4.22 -19.54
CA PRO A 83 10.40 4.99 -19.78
C PRO A 83 9.31 4.20 -20.51
N GLU A 84 9.67 3.15 -21.25
CA GLU A 84 8.72 2.26 -21.91
C GLU A 84 7.92 1.38 -20.95
N LYS A 85 8.39 1.23 -19.69
CA LYS A 85 7.67 0.50 -18.64
C LYS A 85 6.73 1.40 -17.84
N VAL A 86 6.75 2.71 -18.07
CA VAL A 86 5.85 3.66 -17.41
C VAL A 86 4.45 3.56 -18.00
N LEU A 87 3.48 3.16 -17.19
CA LEU A 87 2.11 2.86 -17.64
C LEU A 87 1.34 4.10 -18.08
N VAL A 88 1.53 5.22 -17.39
CA VAL A 88 0.85 6.48 -17.69
C VAL A 88 1.88 7.59 -17.89
N LYS A 89 1.83 8.22 -19.06
CA LYS A 89 2.76 9.32 -19.38
C LYS A 89 2.68 10.42 -18.32
N ASN A 90 3.83 10.95 -17.91
CA ASN A 90 3.99 12.00 -16.90
C ASN A 90 3.58 11.59 -15.48
N SER A 91 3.42 10.30 -15.17
CA SER A 91 3.17 9.85 -13.81
C SER A 91 4.42 9.92 -12.92
N PHE A 92 5.60 9.93 -13.50
CA PHE A 92 6.88 10.13 -12.80
C PHE A 92 7.47 11.52 -13.08
N PRO A 93 8.28 12.06 -12.16
CA PRO A 93 8.68 11.46 -10.88
C PRO A 93 7.56 11.46 -9.84
N LEU A 94 7.63 10.48 -8.92
CA LEU A 94 6.81 10.46 -7.71
C LEU A 94 7.43 11.38 -6.65
N SER A 95 6.59 12.18 -6.02
CA SER A 95 6.97 12.99 -4.86
C SER A 95 6.68 12.25 -3.55
N ILE A 96 7.26 12.74 -2.44
CA ILE A 96 6.93 12.21 -1.12
C ILE A 96 5.44 12.33 -0.79
N TYR A 97 4.78 13.36 -1.29
CA TYR A 97 3.34 13.53 -1.12
C TYR A 97 2.54 12.48 -1.89
N ASP A 98 2.95 12.15 -3.11
CA ASP A 98 2.30 11.10 -3.90
C ASP A 98 2.45 9.75 -3.20
N TYR A 99 3.63 9.46 -2.66
CA TYR A 99 3.90 8.25 -1.90
C TYR A 99 3.01 8.15 -0.65
N LEU A 100 3.01 9.18 0.20
CA LEU A 100 2.22 9.18 1.43
C LEU A 100 0.71 9.18 1.16
N THR A 101 0.27 9.87 0.10
CA THR A 101 -1.14 9.85 -0.33
C THR A 101 -1.56 8.46 -0.76
N GLY A 102 -0.75 7.78 -1.57
CA GLY A 102 -0.99 6.40 -1.99
C GLY A 102 -1.04 5.44 -0.81
N LEU A 103 -0.09 5.54 0.13
CA LEU A 103 -0.11 4.73 1.35
C LEU A 103 -1.35 5.00 2.20
N ASN A 104 -1.77 6.26 2.36
CA ASN A 104 -2.98 6.59 3.11
C ASN A 104 -4.21 5.95 2.48
N LEU A 105 -4.35 6.04 1.14
CA LEU A 105 -5.42 5.35 0.42
C LEU A 105 -5.37 3.84 0.66
N MET A 106 -4.20 3.20 0.55
CA MET A 106 -4.05 1.76 0.76
C MET A 106 -4.48 1.34 2.18
N LEU A 107 -4.12 2.11 3.20
CA LEU A 107 -4.55 1.85 4.58
C LEU A 107 -6.08 1.91 4.73
N HIS A 108 -6.75 2.85 4.05
CA HIS A 108 -8.20 2.91 4.04
C HIS A 108 -8.83 1.73 3.29
N LEU A 109 -8.28 1.34 2.14
CA LEU A 109 -8.77 0.18 1.39
C LEU A 109 -8.49 -1.15 2.09
N PHE A 110 -7.50 -1.18 2.98
CA PHE A 110 -7.19 -2.34 3.83
C PHE A 110 -8.17 -2.51 5.01
N SER A 111 -8.92 -1.47 5.32
CA SER A 111 -10.03 -1.46 6.26
C SER A 111 -11.35 -1.57 5.49
N ASP A 112 -12.45 -1.74 6.21
CA ASP A 112 -13.81 -1.82 5.62
C ASP A 112 -14.26 -0.52 4.90
N THR A 113 -13.42 0.51 4.88
CA THR A 113 -13.69 1.78 4.19
C THR A 113 -13.92 1.59 2.69
N GLY A 114 -13.27 0.59 2.07
CA GLY A 114 -13.48 0.26 0.65
C GLY A 114 -14.92 -0.15 0.36
N ASP A 115 -15.52 -0.95 1.22
CA ASP A 115 -16.92 -1.40 1.10
C ASP A 115 -17.89 -0.24 1.31
N ILE A 116 -17.62 0.63 2.29
CA ILE A 116 -18.41 1.83 2.54
C ILE A 116 -18.39 2.76 1.32
N ILE A 117 -17.23 2.97 0.71
CA ILE A 117 -17.11 3.77 -0.52
C ILE A 117 -17.93 3.12 -1.65
N GLY A 118 -17.83 1.81 -1.80
CA GLY A 118 -18.60 1.05 -2.79
C GLY A 118 -20.11 1.23 -2.60
N GLN A 119 -20.61 1.14 -1.38
CA GLN A 119 -22.01 1.35 -1.02
C GLN A 119 -22.46 2.79 -1.29
N LEU A 120 -21.63 3.78 -0.95
CA LEU A 120 -21.90 5.19 -1.24
C LEU A 120 -22.06 5.45 -2.75
N LEU A 121 -21.16 4.91 -3.55
CA LEU A 121 -21.15 5.09 -5.01
C LEU A 121 -22.30 4.36 -5.71
N SER A 122 -22.72 3.22 -5.17
CA SER A 122 -23.85 2.44 -5.68
C SER A 122 -25.22 2.90 -5.15
N ASN A 123 -25.22 3.91 -4.26
CA ASN A 123 -26.41 4.38 -3.54
C ASN A 123 -27.15 3.26 -2.79
N SER A 124 -26.40 2.31 -2.26
CA SER A 124 -26.90 1.12 -1.55
C SER A 124 -26.37 1.08 -0.11
N ILE A 125 -26.45 2.22 0.61
CA ILE A 125 -26.02 2.28 2.00
C ILE A 125 -26.97 1.43 2.84
N GLU A 126 -26.48 0.32 3.38
CA GLU A 126 -27.19 -0.45 4.38
C GLU A 126 -26.84 0.06 5.78
N PRO A 127 -27.83 0.13 6.71
CA PRO A 127 -27.54 0.46 8.10
C PRO A 127 -26.57 -0.57 8.67
N ILE A 128 -25.53 -0.12 9.36
CA ILE A 128 -24.66 -1.00 10.12
C ILE A 128 -25.51 -1.56 11.26
N ASP A 129 -25.90 -2.81 11.15
CA ASP A 129 -26.55 -3.52 12.24
C ASP A 129 -25.46 -3.91 13.24
N GLU A 130 -25.47 -3.32 14.42
CA GLU A 130 -24.44 -3.53 15.47
C GLU A 130 -24.27 -5.00 15.89
N MET A 131 -25.14 -5.89 15.41
CA MET A 131 -25.22 -7.30 15.78
C MET A 131 -25.03 -8.27 14.61
N SER A 132 -24.90 -7.82 13.38
CA SER A 132 -24.56 -8.71 12.30
C SER A 132 -23.08 -9.06 12.42
N GLY A 133 -22.84 -10.18 13.04
CA GLY A 133 -21.52 -10.81 12.98
C GLY A 133 -21.09 -10.89 11.52
N VAL A 134 -19.81 -10.73 11.31
CA VAL A 134 -19.10 -10.85 10.04
C VAL A 134 -19.86 -11.76 9.09
N ASP A 135 -20.36 -11.19 7.98
CA ASP A 135 -20.97 -12.00 6.92
C ASP A 135 -19.87 -12.91 6.37
N ASP A 136 -19.96 -14.21 6.71
CA ASP A 136 -19.03 -15.26 6.27
C ASP A 136 -18.93 -15.38 4.74
N ASN A 137 -19.77 -14.66 3.99
CA ASN A 137 -19.81 -14.67 2.52
C ASN A 137 -19.03 -13.53 1.86
N ILE A 138 -18.68 -12.48 2.58
CA ILE A 138 -17.67 -11.54 2.11
C ILE A 138 -16.34 -12.13 2.55
N GLY A 139 -15.83 -13.06 1.76
CA GLY A 139 -14.54 -13.68 1.99
C GLY A 139 -13.42 -12.64 1.91
N SER A 140 -13.29 -11.78 2.92
CA SER A 140 -12.03 -11.13 3.13
C SER A 140 -11.05 -12.21 3.57
N THR A 141 -10.37 -12.77 2.59
CA THR A 141 -9.23 -13.67 2.79
C THR A 141 -8.05 -12.95 3.43
N ILE A 142 -8.22 -11.67 3.77
CA ILE A 142 -7.21 -10.83 4.40
C ILE A 142 -7.31 -11.03 5.91
N GLY A 143 -6.25 -11.51 6.49
CA GLY A 143 -6.13 -11.73 7.93
C GLY A 143 -4.68 -12.00 8.32
N SER A 144 -4.45 -12.39 9.55
CA SER A 144 -3.10 -12.77 9.99
C SER A 144 -3.16 -13.63 11.24
N ASN A 145 -2.19 -14.52 11.38
CA ASN A 145 -1.98 -15.31 12.59
C ASN A 145 -0.61 -15.01 13.18
N GLY A 146 -0.52 -14.96 14.50
CA GLY A 146 0.74 -14.86 15.21
C GLY A 146 0.80 -15.85 16.37
N TYR A 147 1.95 -16.50 16.51
CA TYR A 147 2.23 -17.41 17.62
C TYR A 147 3.53 -17.01 18.30
N ALA A 148 3.47 -16.76 19.60
CA ALA A 148 4.66 -16.45 20.40
C ALA A 148 4.88 -17.52 21.45
N PHE A 149 6.08 -18.09 21.50
CA PHE A 149 6.50 -19.05 22.50
C PHE A 149 7.63 -18.45 23.33
N ASN A 150 7.45 -18.37 24.63
CA ASN A 150 8.53 -17.92 25.50
C ASN A 150 9.57 -19.02 25.73
N SER A 151 10.75 -18.62 26.21
CA SER A 151 11.89 -19.54 26.44
C SER A 151 11.60 -20.70 27.41
N LYS A 152 10.61 -20.57 28.30
CA LYS A 152 10.23 -21.64 29.25
C LYS A 152 9.41 -22.76 28.58
N LYS A 153 8.87 -22.53 27.40
CA LYS A 153 8.02 -23.46 26.65
C LYS A 153 8.76 -24.15 25.50
N THR A 154 10.00 -23.79 25.27
CA THR A 154 10.84 -24.32 24.18
C THR A 154 11.91 -25.26 24.73
N LYS A 155 12.29 -26.27 23.94
CA LYS A 155 13.30 -27.26 24.36
C LYS A 155 14.72 -26.66 24.45
N ASP A 156 14.99 -25.65 23.63
CA ASP A 156 16.29 -24.99 23.54
C ASP A 156 16.40 -23.69 24.36
N GLY A 157 15.36 -23.35 25.10
CA GLY A 157 15.32 -22.17 25.96
C GLY A 157 15.27 -20.85 25.23
N LYS A 158 14.93 -20.83 23.94
CA LYS A 158 14.81 -19.60 23.13
C LYS A 158 13.35 -19.16 23.00
N ALA A 159 13.13 -17.87 22.82
CA ALA A 159 11.82 -17.33 22.44
C ALA A 159 11.64 -17.43 20.92
N TYR A 160 10.45 -17.78 20.49
CA TYR A 160 10.08 -17.86 19.08
C TYR A 160 8.86 -17.01 18.82
N LEU A 161 8.90 -16.30 17.68
CA LEU A 161 7.75 -15.61 17.11
C LEU A 161 7.54 -16.14 15.69
N ASN A 162 6.35 -16.65 15.43
CA ASN A 162 5.91 -16.98 14.08
C ASN A 162 4.78 -16.04 13.71
N VAL A 163 4.90 -15.39 12.56
CA VAL A 163 3.88 -14.49 12.00
C VAL A 163 3.51 -15.03 10.62
N ASN A 164 2.22 -15.16 10.37
CA ASN A 164 1.69 -15.56 9.07
C ASN A 164 0.65 -14.53 8.63
N THR A 165 0.96 -13.78 7.59
CA THR A 165 0.07 -12.81 6.98
C THR A 165 -0.77 -13.48 5.90
N HIS A 166 -2.09 -13.26 5.92
CA HIS A 166 -3.00 -13.74 4.89
C HIS A 166 -3.22 -12.61 3.89
N GLN A 167 -2.29 -12.46 2.96
CA GLN A 167 -2.33 -11.41 1.95
C GLN A 167 -2.53 -12.01 0.56
N PRO A 168 -3.14 -11.27 -0.38
CA PRO A 168 -3.20 -11.69 -1.78
C PRO A 168 -1.79 -11.91 -2.33
N LEU A 169 -1.65 -12.89 -3.21
CA LEU A 169 -0.38 -13.16 -3.88
C LEU A 169 -0.12 -12.21 -5.06
N GLU A 170 -1.14 -11.47 -5.50
CA GLU A 170 -1.09 -10.53 -6.61
C GLU A 170 -1.79 -9.22 -6.26
N GLY A 171 -1.42 -8.15 -6.95
CA GLY A 171 -2.04 -6.84 -6.83
C GLY A 171 -1.48 -5.96 -5.71
N PRO A 172 -2.10 -4.80 -5.43
CA PRO A 172 -1.52 -3.75 -4.58
C PRO A 172 -1.40 -4.13 -3.10
N PHE A 173 -2.01 -5.23 -2.68
CA PHE A 173 -1.90 -5.76 -1.32
C PHE A 173 -0.97 -6.96 -1.21
N SER A 174 -0.31 -7.38 -2.29
CA SER A 174 0.72 -8.41 -2.25
C SER A 174 1.95 -7.89 -1.50
N TRP A 175 2.64 -8.80 -0.81
CA TRP A 175 3.86 -8.47 -0.06
C TRP A 175 5.08 -8.79 -0.90
N TYR A 176 6.01 -7.85 -0.90
CA TYR A 176 7.32 -8.05 -1.50
C TYR A 176 8.29 -8.57 -0.46
N GLU A 177 8.84 -9.77 -0.69
CA GLU A 177 9.82 -10.38 0.20
C GLU A 177 11.23 -9.90 -0.15
N ALA A 178 11.95 -9.38 0.84
CA ALA A 178 13.33 -8.95 0.67
C ALA A 178 14.17 -9.26 1.90
N HIS A 179 15.42 -9.62 1.69
CA HIS A 179 16.45 -9.72 2.73
C HIS A 179 17.40 -8.54 2.60
N LEU A 180 17.32 -7.61 3.56
CA LEU A 180 18.09 -6.37 3.55
C LEU A 180 19.26 -6.47 4.51
N VAL A 181 20.45 -6.11 4.03
CA VAL A 181 21.67 -6.04 4.83
C VAL A 181 22.31 -4.67 4.61
N SER A 182 22.60 -3.95 5.69
CA SER A 182 23.42 -2.73 5.65
C SER A 182 24.66 -2.92 6.51
N GLU A 183 25.80 -2.40 6.05
CA GLU A 183 27.04 -2.34 6.82
C GLU A 183 27.02 -1.18 7.81
#